data_19f4d82cc4ade92f1e89bd85661ca3b8
#
_entry.id   19f4d82cc4ade92f1e89bd85661ca3b8
#
_cell.length_a   1.000
_cell.length_b   1.000
_cell.length_c   1.000
_cell.angle_alpha   90.00
_cell.angle_beta   90.00
_cell.angle_gamma   90.00
#
_symmetry.space_group_name_H-M   'P 1'
#
loop_
_entity.id
_entity.type
_entity.pdbx_description
1 polymer ?
#
loop_
_entity_poly.entity_id
_entity_poly.type
_entity_poly.pdbx_seq_one_letter_code
_entity_poly.pdbx_strand_id
1 'polypeptide(L)'
;LAIAMFGQKRLSREGGVEIVVKELCTRMAQNGCDVTCYNRAGHHVSGAEYDDAGKTEYEGIRQKSVPTIERRGLAAVSSSFFAAVCSAFGRYDVVHIHAEGPAFFAWIPKLFGEKVVVTIHGLDWQREKWKAGLGSKFIRQGERNAVKYADGIIVLSKGVQEYFRDTYGRKTFFIPNGVNRPEIRREEFINQKFGLTKDSYILFLGRLVPEKGLQYLIKAFKSVNTEKKLVIAGGSSDTDSFIKELKELARDDQRIIFTGFVQGQLLDELYSNAYIYTLPSDLEGMPLSLLEAMSYGNCCLVSDIPECI
;
A
#
# COMPACT_ATOMS: atom_id res chain seq x y z
N LEU A 1 4.59 -21.53 14.89
CA LEU A 1 5.31 -20.27 15.03
C LEU A 1 4.29 -19.17 15.33
N ALA A 2 4.45 -18.44 16.45
CA ALA A 2 3.60 -17.33 16.83
C ALA A 2 4.18 -16.01 16.27
N ILE A 3 3.39 -15.28 15.49
CA ILE A 3 3.85 -14.09 14.78
C ILE A 3 2.95 -12.90 15.09
N ALA A 4 3.55 -11.80 15.54
CA ALA A 4 2.89 -10.49 15.60
C ALA A 4 3.19 -9.68 14.35
N MET A 5 2.19 -9.00 13.80
CA MET A 5 2.30 -8.19 12.59
C MET A 5 1.76 -6.78 12.86
N PHE A 6 2.54 -5.74 12.55
CA PHE A 6 2.06 -4.35 12.64
C PHE A 6 2.80 -3.41 11.69
N GLY A 7 2.26 -2.19 11.55
CA GLY A 7 2.77 -1.14 10.66
C GLY A 7 1.78 -0.79 9.54
N GLN A 8 0.90 -1.73 9.19
CA GLN A 8 -0.27 -1.48 8.34
C GLN A 8 -1.35 -0.68 9.09
N LYS A 9 -2.30 -0.12 8.35
CA LYS A 9 -3.49 0.45 8.98
C LYS A 9 -4.38 -0.66 9.51
N ARG A 10 -4.75 -1.63 8.66
CA ARG A 10 -5.54 -2.83 9.01
C ARG A 10 -5.37 -3.90 7.92
N LEU A 11 -5.96 -5.08 8.14
CA LEU A 11 -6.07 -6.10 7.09
C LEU A 11 -7.14 -5.67 6.07
N SER A 12 -6.71 -5.06 4.97
CA SER A 12 -7.60 -4.52 3.92
C SER A 12 -6.88 -4.48 2.58
N ARG A 13 -7.53 -3.91 1.56
CA ARG A 13 -6.92 -3.63 0.25
C ARG A 13 -6.76 -2.12 -0.01
N GLU A 14 -6.80 -1.30 1.02
CA GLU A 14 -6.77 0.17 0.91
C GLU A 14 -5.42 0.75 0.46
N GLY A 15 -4.34 0.00 0.59
CA GLY A 15 -3.00 0.42 0.17
C GLY A 15 -2.07 -0.76 -0.03
N GLY A 16 -0.91 -0.51 -0.64
CA GLY A 16 0.04 -1.56 -0.97
C GLY A 16 0.56 -2.32 0.25
N VAL A 17 0.86 -1.63 1.35
CA VAL A 17 1.30 -2.28 2.60
C VAL A 17 0.21 -3.16 3.17
N GLU A 18 -1.03 -2.67 3.18
CA GLU A 18 -2.20 -3.40 3.66
C GLU A 18 -2.43 -4.70 2.87
N ILE A 19 -2.32 -4.62 1.54
CA ILE A 19 -2.44 -5.80 0.64
C ILE A 19 -1.33 -6.81 0.96
N VAL A 20 -0.07 -6.37 1.03
CA VAL A 20 1.06 -7.26 1.34
C VAL A 20 0.88 -7.93 2.68
N VAL A 21 0.52 -7.19 3.72
CA VAL A 21 0.33 -7.74 5.06
C VAL A 21 -0.81 -8.75 5.07
N LYS A 22 -1.95 -8.43 4.45
CA LYS A 22 -3.10 -9.34 4.34
C LYS A 22 -2.70 -10.64 3.67
N GLU A 23 -2.06 -10.56 2.50
CA GLU A 23 -1.66 -11.73 1.72
C GLU A 23 -0.61 -12.59 2.43
N LEU A 24 0.35 -11.97 3.11
CA LEU A 24 1.35 -12.69 3.91
C LEU A 24 0.70 -13.40 5.10
N CYS A 25 -0.12 -12.69 5.88
CA CYS A 25 -0.77 -13.24 7.06
C CYS A 25 -1.67 -14.42 6.72
N THR A 26 -2.49 -14.30 5.64
CA THR A 26 -3.35 -15.39 5.17
C THR A 26 -2.51 -16.64 4.86
N ARG A 27 -1.40 -16.50 4.10
CA ARG A 27 -0.54 -17.65 3.77
C ARG A 27 0.19 -18.20 4.97
N MET A 28 0.64 -17.36 5.89
CA MET A 28 1.27 -17.81 7.14
C MET A 28 0.28 -18.61 7.98
N ALA A 29 -0.96 -18.15 8.14
CA ALA A 29 -2.01 -18.86 8.86
C ALA A 29 -2.34 -20.21 8.19
N GLN A 30 -2.50 -20.24 6.86
CA GLN A 30 -2.70 -21.46 6.08
C GLN A 30 -1.54 -22.47 6.22
N ASN A 31 -0.33 -21.99 6.46
CA ASN A 31 0.85 -22.82 6.73
C ASN A 31 1.04 -23.14 8.23
N GLY A 32 0.02 -22.95 9.06
CA GLY A 32 0.00 -23.34 10.46
C GLY A 32 0.70 -22.38 11.42
N CYS A 33 0.99 -21.15 11.01
CA CYS A 33 1.44 -20.11 11.92
C CYS A 33 0.27 -19.51 12.70
N ASP A 34 0.52 -19.18 13.96
CA ASP A 34 -0.41 -18.42 14.81
C ASP A 34 -0.15 -16.91 14.62
N VAL A 35 -0.97 -16.28 13.78
CA VAL A 35 -0.74 -14.88 13.35
C VAL A 35 -1.68 -13.93 14.08
N THR A 36 -1.12 -12.89 14.67
CA THR A 36 -1.87 -11.77 15.26
C THR A 36 -1.50 -10.46 14.56
N CYS A 37 -2.48 -9.79 13.96
CA CYS A 37 -2.32 -8.47 13.38
C CYS A 37 -2.78 -7.38 14.34
N TYR A 38 -1.92 -6.41 14.62
CA TYR A 38 -2.27 -5.21 15.36
C TYR A 38 -2.68 -4.10 14.38
N ASN A 39 -3.96 -3.78 14.38
CA ASN A 39 -4.57 -2.84 13.46
C ASN A 39 -4.76 -1.47 14.12
N ARG A 40 -4.68 -0.43 13.31
CA ARG A 40 -4.99 0.94 13.71
C ARG A 40 -6.51 1.10 13.89
N ALA A 41 -6.95 1.70 15.00
CA ALA A 41 -8.32 2.19 15.13
C ALA A 41 -8.51 3.45 14.26
N GLY A 42 -9.74 3.74 13.83
CA GLY A 42 -10.12 4.98 13.14
C GLY A 42 -10.63 4.83 11.73
N HIS A 43 -10.81 5.95 11.02
CA HIS A 43 -11.43 6.03 9.70
C HIS A 43 -10.62 5.35 8.58
N HIS A 44 -11.34 4.85 7.58
CA HIS A 44 -10.85 4.06 6.47
C HIS A 44 -11.27 4.65 5.12
N VAL A 45 -10.50 4.35 4.07
CA VAL A 45 -10.72 4.84 2.70
C VAL A 45 -11.89 4.13 2.01
N SER A 46 -12.11 2.87 2.37
CA SER A 46 -13.02 1.96 1.68
C SER A 46 -14.50 2.20 1.95
N GLY A 47 -14.85 3.12 2.87
CA GLY A 47 -16.24 3.36 3.25
C GLY A 47 -16.84 2.27 4.14
N ALA A 48 -18.06 2.54 4.67
CA ALA A 48 -18.72 1.66 5.65
C ALA A 48 -19.07 0.27 5.10
N GLU A 49 -19.29 0.15 3.80
CA GLU A 49 -19.62 -1.12 3.13
C GLU A 49 -18.48 -2.15 3.13
N TYR A 50 -17.25 -1.67 3.33
CA TYR A 50 -16.04 -2.50 3.41
C TYR A 50 -15.45 -2.53 4.81
N ASP A 51 -16.19 -2.01 5.80
CA ASP A 51 -15.71 -1.89 7.16
C ASP A 51 -15.82 -3.22 7.90
N ASP A 52 -14.67 -3.86 8.09
CA ASP A 52 -14.48 -5.02 8.96
C ASP A 52 -14.10 -4.61 10.38
N ALA A 53 -14.31 -3.35 10.75
CA ALA A 53 -14.07 -2.86 12.11
C ALA A 53 -14.91 -3.65 13.12
N GLY A 54 -14.22 -4.29 14.06
CA GLY A 54 -14.87 -5.14 15.06
C GLY A 54 -14.72 -6.64 14.81
N LYS A 55 -14.31 -7.10 13.65
CA LYS A 55 -13.91 -8.49 13.48
C LYS A 55 -12.60 -8.76 14.22
N THR A 56 -12.65 -9.70 15.17
CA THR A 56 -11.47 -10.13 15.93
C THR A 56 -10.66 -11.21 15.23
N GLU A 57 -11.21 -11.78 14.15
CA GLU A 57 -10.61 -12.84 13.34
C GLU A 57 -10.91 -12.66 11.85
N TYR A 58 -9.96 -13.04 11.01
CA TYR A 58 -10.06 -13.10 9.56
C TYR A 58 -9.21 -14.26 9.04
N GLU A 59 -9.83 -15.27 8.44
CA GLU A 59 -9.12 -16.43 7.84
C GLU A 59 -8.06 -17.06 8.76
N GLY A 60 -8.38 -17.27 10.05
CA GLY A 60 -7.45 -17.81 11.03
C GLY A 60 -6.43 -16.81 11.58
N ILE A 61 -6.51 -15.55 11.18
CA ILE A 61 -5.64 -14.46 11.66
C ILE A 61 -6.37 -13.71 12.78
N ARG A 62 -5.78 -13.66 13.97
CA ARG A 62 -6.31 -12.82 15.06
C ARG A 62 -6.07 -11.35 14.76
N GLN A 63 -7.09 -10.54 14.91
CA GLN A 63 -7.04 -9.09 14.76
C GLN A 63 -7.22 -8.38 16.10
N LYS A 64 -6.32 -7.45 16.42
CA LYS A 64 -6.38 -6.62 17.61
C LYS A 64 -6.25 -5.15 17.22
N SER A 65 -7.27 -4.34 17.54
CA SER A 65 -7.16 -2.89 17.36
C SER A 65 -6.37 -2.28 18.52
N VAL A 66 -5.45 -1.39 18.19
CA VAL A 66 -4.66 -0.65 19.20
C VAL A 66 -5.10 0.80 19.31
N PRO A 67 -4.95 1.43 20.49
CA PRO A 67 -5.26 2.84 20.67
C PRO A 67 -4.58 3.71 19.62
N THR A 68 -5.35 4.65 19.05
CA THR A 68 -4.88 5.50 17.96
C THR A 68 -5.33 6.94 18.20
N ILE A 69 -4.39 7.89 18.16
CA ILE A 69 -4.70 9.32 18.23
C ILE A 69 -5.02 9.81 16.84
N GLU A 70 -6.29 10.04 16.53
CA GLU A 70 -6.77 10.45 15.20
C GLU A 70 -6.40 11.91 14.86
N ARG A 71 -5.11 12.17 14.76
CA ARG A 71 -4.57 13.44 14.26
C ARG A 71 -3.52 13.17 13.18
N ARG A 72 -3.48 14.05 12.17
CA ARG A 72 -2.52 13.95 11.07
C ARG A 72 -1.09 13.79 11.61
N GLY A 73 -0.40 12.73 11.20
CA GLY A 73 0.94 12.35 11.65
C GLY A 73 1.00 11.56 12.96
N LEU A 74 0.09 11.77 13.92
CA LEU A 74 0.09 11.07 15.23
C LEU A 74 -0.56 9.69 15.17
N ALA A 75 -1.49 9.48 14.26
CA ALA A 75 -2.19 8.19 14.16
C ALA A 75 -1.23 7.02 13.85
N ALA A 76 -0.27 7.22 12.95
CA ALA A 76 0.75 6.23 12.66
C ALA A 76 1.71 6.00 13.83
N VAL A 77 2.12 7.07 14.50
CA VAL A 77 3.07 7.02 15.63
C VAL A 77 2.44 6.31 16.83
N SER A 78 1.24 6.76 17.25
CA SER A 78 0.56 6.20 18.44
C SER A 78 0.18 4.74 18.25
N SER A 79 -0.41 4.38 17.09
CA SER A 79 -0.76 2.99 16.82
C SER A 79 0.46 2.07 16.77
N SER A 80 1.57 2.52 16.18
CA SER A 80 2.81 1.74 16.13
C SER A 80 3.44 1.56 17.51
N PHE A 81 3.39 2.61 18.36
CA PHE A 81 3.86 2.50 19.74
C PHE A 81 3.06 1.46 20.53
N PHE A 82 1.72 1.57 20.53
CA PHE A 82 0.88 0.61 21.25
C PHE A 82 0.97 -0.80 20.68
N ALA A 83 1.10 -0.96 19.36
CA ALA A 83 1.31 -2.26 18.74
C ALA A 83 2.65 -2.89 19.19
N ALA A 84 3.73 -2.11 19.23
CA ALA A 84 5.03 -2.57 19.70
C ALA A 84 5.00 -2.98 21.17
N VAL A 85 4.32 -2.21 22.04
CA VAL A 85 4.14 -2.57 23.46
C VAL A 85 3.30 -3.84 23.59
N CYS A 86 2.15 -3.92 22.90
CA CYS A 86 1.29 -5.11 22.95
C CYS A 86 2.00 -6.37 22.40
N SER A 87 2.82 -6.23 21.34
CA SER A 87 3.59 -7.36 20.83
C SER A 87 4.64 -7.84 21.83
N ALA A 88 5.33 -6.93 22.51
CA ALA A 88 6.36 -7.26 23.49
C ALA A 88 5.84 -8.07 24.70
N PHE A 89 4.55 -7.94 25.03
CA PHE A 89 3.90 -8.74 26.09
C PHE A 89 3.14 -9.97 25.55
N GLY A 90 3.06 -10.13 24.24
CA GLY A 90 2.26 -11.18 23.58
C GLY A 90 2.91 -12.55 23.47
N ARG A 91 4.19 -12.69 23.84
CA ARG A 91 4.98 -13.94 23.73
C ARG A 91 5.01 -14.50 22.31
N TYR A 92 5.43 -13.67 21.35
CA TYR A 92 5.59 -14.06 19.95
C TYR A 92 7.02 -14.58 19.69
N ASP A 93 7.14 -15.56 18.79
CA ASP A 93 8.44 -16.00 18.29
C ASP A 93 9.07 -14.94 17.39
N VAL A 94 8.22 -14.22 16.62
CA VAL A 94 8.63 -13.18 15.68
C VAL A 94 7.67 -12.00 15.74
N VAL A 95 8.22 -10.81 15.80
CA VAL A 95 7.50 -9.54 15.57
C VAL A 95 7.91 -8.99 14.21
N HIS A 96 6.97 -8.96 13.27
CA HIS A 96 7.21 -8.46 11.92
C HIS A 96 6.61 -7.06 11.77
N ILE A 97 7.47 -6.09 11.52
CA ILE A 97 7.13 -4.66 11.43
C ILE A 97 7.18 -4.23 9.96
N HIS A 98 6.17 -3.50 9.50
CA HIS A 98 6.10 -2.99 8.15
C HIS A 98 6.30 -1.48 8.10
N ALA A 99 7.21 -1.02 7.23
CA ALA A 99 7.63 0.35 6.98
C ALA A 99 8.59 0.97 8.02
N GLU A 100 9.30 2.01 7.60
CA GLU A 100 10.32 2.71 8.39
C GLU A 100 9.73 3.43 9.61
N GLY A 101 8.57 4.08 9.46
CA GLY A 101 7.93 4.80 10.57
C GLY A 101 7.63 3.90 11.77
N PRO A 102 6.88 2.81 11.61
CA PRO A 102 6.64 1.82 12.68
C PRO A 102 7.91 1.20 13.24
N ALA A 103 8.95 1.01 12.42
CA ALA A 103 10.25 0.48 12.86
C ALA A 103 10.99 1.39 13.87
N PHE A 104 10.55 2.64 14.05
CA PHE A 104 11.02 3.49 15.14
C PHE A 104 10.91 2.77 16.50
N PHE A 105 9.91 1.95 16.69
CA PHE A 105 9.63 1.21 17.92
C PHE A 105 10.17 -0.23 17.93
N ALA A 106 10.99 -0.63 16.96
CA ALA A 106 11.55 -1.98 16.86
C ALA A 106 12.39 -2.42 18.09
N TRP A 107 12.92 -1.46 18.84
CA TRP A 107 13.65 -1.70 20.07
C TRP A 107 12.80 -2.26 21.21
N ILE A 108 11.45 -1.97 21.23
CA ILE A 108 10.55 -2.41 22.30
C ILE A 108 10.46 -3.95 22.34
N PRO A 109 9.94 -4.63 21.29
CA PRO A 109 9.88 -6.10 21.31
C PRO A 109 11.28 -6.72 21.44
N LYS A 110 12.32 -6.08 20.91
CA LYS A 110 13.70 -6.56 21.04
C LYS A 110 14.19 -6.60 22.48
N LEU A 111 13.81 -5.63 23.33
CA LEU A 111 14.15 -5.62 24.76
C LEU A 111 13.53 -6.80 25.52
N PHE A 112 12.39 -7.34 25.06
CA PHE A 112 11.72 -8.50 25.65
C PHE A 112 12.19 -9.84 25.06
N GLY A 113 13.23 -9.82 24.20
CA GLY A 113 13.88 -11.03 23.69
C GLY A 113 13.26 -11.58 22.40
N GLU A 114 12.26 -10.92 21.83
CA GLU A 114 11.60 -11.37 20.61
C GLU A 114 12.50 -11.18 19.38
N LYS A 115 12.31 -12.03 18.35
CA LYS A 115 12.94 -11.83 17.05
C LYS A 115 12.19 -10.77 16.27
N VAL A 116 12.89 -9.75 15.79
CA VAL A 116 12.30 -8.62 15.06
C VAL A 116 12.69 -8.69 13.59
N VAL A 117 11.69 -8.71 12.72
CA VAL A 117 11.84 -8.59 11.27
C VAL A 117 11.21 -7.28 10.82
N VAL A 118 11.86 -6.55 9.93
CA VAL A 118 11.32 -5.30 9.36
C VAL A 118 11.26 -5.41 7.84
N THR A 119 10.10 -5.13 7.26
CA THR A 119 9.96 -4.98 5.80
C THR A 119 9.91 -3.51 5.42
N ILE A 120 10.83 -3.08 4.57
CA ILE A 120 10.93 -1.73 4.00
C ILE A 120 10.23 -1.75 2.63
N HIS A 121 9.11 -1.04 2.52
CA HIS A 121 8.28 -0.96 1.31
C HIS A 121 8.73 0.12 0.32
N GLY A 122 9.82 0.77 0.57
CA GLY A 122 10.39 1.90 -0.15
C GLY A 122 10.96 2.90 0.86
N LEU A 123 11.74 3.86 0.40
CA LEU A 123 12.33 4.87 1.25
C LEU A 123 11.30 5.98 1.50
N ASP A 124 10.51 5.86 2.58
CA ASP A 124 9.37 6.75 2.87
C ASP A 124 9.77 8.22 3.04
N TRP A 125 11.00 8.48 3.48
CA TRP A 125 11.52 9.84 3.61
C TRP A 125 11.68 10.58 2.28
N GLN A 126 11.68 9.88 1.13
CA GLN A 126 11.71 10.48 -0.21
C GLN A 126 10.34 11.01 -0.64
N ARG A 127 9.26 10.54 -0.01
CA ARG A 127 7.89 10.95 -0.35
C ARG A 127 7.66 12.41 0.04
N GLU A 128 6.92 13.14 -0.80
CA GLU A 128 6.59 14.57 -0.61
C GLU A 128 6.07 14.87 0.80
N LYS A 129 5.17 14.02 1.31
CA LYS A 129 4.60 14.13 2.66
C LYS A 129 5.66 14.17 3.77
N TRP A 130 6.87 13.62 3.55
CA TRP A 130 7.90 13.43 4.56
C TRP A 130 9.23 14.10 4.23
N LYS A 131 9.31 14.93 3.17
CA LYS A 131 10.56 15.59 2.75
C LYS A 131 11.13 16.55 3.80
N ALA A 132 10.30 17.10 4.69
CA ALA A 132 10.75 18.09 5.67
C ALA A 132 10.08 17.91 7.04
N GLY A 133 10.72 18.47 8.07
CA GLY A 133 10.18 18.60 9.42
C GLY A 133 10.41 17.40 10.34
N LEU A 134 9.64 17.33 11.44
CA LEU A 134 9.77 16.30 12.47
C LEU A 134 9.42 14.91 11.94
N GLY A 135 8.50 14.81 10.98
CA GLY A 135 8.11 13.54 10.35
C GLY A 135 9.26 12.88 9.60
N SER A 136 10.06 13.65 8.84
CA SER A 136 11.25 13.14 8.16
C SER A 136 12.29 12.60 9.15
N LYS A 137 12.53 13.33 10.23
CA LYS A 137 13.46 12.89 11.30
C LYS A 137 12.98 11.60 11.96
N PHE A 138 11.67 11.48 12.21
CA PHE A 138 11.06 10.30 12.80
C PHE A 138 11.25 9.06 11.89
N ILE A 139 10.96 9.18 10.58
CA ILE A 139 11.12 8.09 9.61
C ILE A 139 12.58 7.68 9.49
N ARG A 140 13.51 8.64 9.33
CA ARG A 140 14.94 8.35 9.27
C ARG A 140 15.46 7.70 10.56
N GLN A 141 14.92 8.07 11.72
CA GLN A 141 15.26 7.38 12.97
C GLN A 141 14.67 5.98 13.01
N GLY A 142 13.49 5.76 12.47
CA GLY A 142 12.89 4.43 12.30
C GLY A 142 13.74 3.51 11.42
N GLU A 143 14.26 4.03 10.31
CA GLU A 143 15.21 3.32 9.45
C GLU A 143 16.48 2.92 10.22
N ARG A 144 17.08 3.85 10.98
CA ARG A 144 18.26 3.56 11.83
C ARG A 144 17.94 2.53 12.90
N ASN A 145 16.74 2.57 13.48
CA ASN A 145 16.30 1.61 14.48
C ASN A 145 16.08 0.22 13.86
N ALA A 146 15.55 0.14 12.63
CA ALA A 146 15.50 -1.10 11.88
C ALA A 146 16.90 -1.70 11.69
N VAL A 147 17.88 -0.89 11.26
CA VAL A 147 19.26 -1.32 11.10
C VAL A 147 19.86 -1.84 12.40
N LYS A 148 19.58 -1.18 13.53
CA LYS A 148 20.17 -1.50 14.84
C LYS A 148 19.52 -2.68 15.54
N TYR A 149 18.19 -2.79 15.49
CA TYR A 149 17.44 -3.70 16.35
C TYR A 149 16.80 -4.89 15.63
N ALA A 150 16.60 -4.81 14.29
CA ALA A 150 16.02 -5.93 13.57
C ALA A 150 17.01 -7.09 13.43
N ASP A 151 16.54 -8.32 13.62
CA ASP A 151 17.28 -9.55 13.31
C ASP A 151 17.36 -9.74 11.79
N GLY A 152 16.31 -9.35 11.05
CA GLY A 152 16.25 -9.38 9.59
C GLY A 152 15.57 -8.14 9.03
N ILE A 153 16.09 -7.65 7.91
CA ILE A 153 15.46 -6.56 7.13
C ILE A 153 15.14 -7.10 5.74
N ILE A 154 13.87 -7.02 5.35
CA ILE A 154 13.37 -7.36 4.02
C ILE A 154 13.22 -6.09 3.22
N VAL A 155 13.66 -6.10 1.99
CA VAL A 155 13.54 -5.01 1.02
C VAL A 155 12.93 -5.51 -0.29
N LEU A 156 12.18 -4.66 -0.98
CA LEU A 156 11.39 -5.03 -2.14
C LEU A 156 12.10 -4.75 -3.48
N SER A 157 13.17 -3.95 -3.47
CA SER A 157 13.94 -3.63 -4.68
C SER A 157 15.44 -3.76 -4.44
N LYS A 158 16.18 -4.01 -5.53
CA LYS A 158 17.65 -4.05 -5.50
C LYS A 158 18.25 -2.70 -5.14
N GLY A 159 17.65 -1.60 -5.61
CA GLY A 159 18.10 -0.25 -5.28
C GLY A 159 18.04 0.03 -3.78
N VAL A 160 16.96 -0.37 -3.09
CA VAL A 160 16.87 -0.27 -1.62
C VAL A 160 17.85 -1.21 -0.94
N GLN A 161 18.11 -2.41 -1.48
CA GLN A 161 19.13 -3.32 -0.95
C GLN A 161 20.54 -2.71 -1.00
N GLU A 162 20.89 -2.11 -2.12
CA GLU A 162 22.16 -1.39 -2.32
C GLU A 162 22.28 -0.21 -1.39
N TYR A 163 21.21 0.59 -1.26
CA TYR A 163 21.17 1.72 -0.33
C TYR A 163 21.48 1.30 1.11
N PHE A 164 20.87 0.21 1.63
CA PHE A 164 21.15 -0.28 2.99
C PHE A 164 22.59 -0.79 3.14
N ARG A 165 23.12 -1.46 2.11
CA ARG A 165 24.52 -1.92 2.09
C ARG A 165 25.48 -0.73 2.13
N ASP A 166 25.26 0.27 1.26
CA ASP A 166 26.20 1.37 1.05
C ASP A 166 26.12 2.43 2.16
N THR A 167 24.92 2.67 2.71
CA THR A 167 24.70 3.66 3.77
C THR A 167 25.02 3.14 5.15
N TYR A 168 24.70 1.87 5.42
CA TYR A 168 24.76 1.28 6.77
C TYR A 168 25.66 0.06 6.91
N GLY A 169 26.23 -0.46 5.82
CA GLY A 169 26.91 -1.75 5.82
C GLY A 169 25.99 -2.93 6.19
N ARG A 170 24.65 -2.72 6.09
CA ARG A 170 23.67 -3.69 6.57
C ARG A 170 23.23 -4.64 5.46
N LYS A 171 23.42 -5.95 5.69
CA LYS A 171 22.89 -6.99 4.81
C LYS A 171 21.37 -7.06 4.98
N THR A 172 20.64 -7.08 3.86
CA THR A 172 19.19 -7.21 3.79
C THR A 172 18.77 -8.38 2.91
N PHE A 173 17.52 -8.81 3.04
CA PHE A 173 16.93 -9.87 2.23
C PHE A 173 16.08 -9.22 1.12
N PHE A 174 16.44 -9.45 -0.13
CA PHE A 174 15.63 -9.03 -1.26
C PHE A 174 14.50 -10.05 -1.47
N ILE A 175 13.29 -9.66 -1.13
CA ILE A 175 12.07 -10.46 -1.31
C ILE A 175 11.03 -9.56 -1.97
N PRO A 176 10.88 -9.61 -3.30
CA PRO A 176 9.94 -8.75 -4.02
C PRO A 176 8.48 -9.11 -3.69
N ASN A 177 7.59 -8.15 -3.91
CA ASN A 177 6.16 -8.40 -3.82
C ASN A 177 5.72 -9.41 -4.90
N GLY A 178 4.77 -10.27 -4.54
CA GLY A 178 4.01 -11.08 -5.48
C GLY A 178 2.59 -10.55 -5.64
N VAL A 179 1.90 -11.04 -6.65
CA VAL A 179 0.48 -10.81 -6.88
C VAL A 179 -0.25 -12.16 -7.01
N ASN A 180 -1.54 -12.15 -6.73
CA ASN A 180 -2.38 -13.32 -6.90
C ASN A 180 -2.55 -13.64 -8.38
N ARG A 181 -2.89 -14.89 -8.68
CA ARG A 181 -3.31 -15.29 -10.02
C ARG A 181 -4.56 -14.48 -10.39
N PRO A 182 -4.60 -13.85 -11.58
CA PRO A 182 -5.72 -13.01 -11.97
C PRO A 182 -6.99 -13.83 -12.24
N GLU A 183 -8.14 -13.25 -11.92
CA GLU A 183 -9.44 -13.75 -12.33
C GLU A 183 -9.94 -12.95 -13.53
N ILE A 184 -9.73 -13.47 -14.73
CA ILE A 184 -10.19 -12.82 -15.97
C ILE A 184 -11.70 -12.80 -16.03
N ARG A 185 -12.28 -11.61 -16.14
CA ARG A 185 -13.73 -11.40 -16.13
C ARG A 185 -14.19 -10.58 -17.33
N ARG A 186 -15.41 -10.85 -17.79
CA ARG A 186 -16.09 -10.02 -18.79
C ARG A 186 -16.60 -8.75 -18.11
N GLU A 187 -16.85 -7.73 -18.92
CA GLU A 187 -17.43 -6.46 -18.49
C GLU A 187 -18.92 -6.62 -18.13
N GLU A 188 -19.23 -6.64 -16.86
CA GLU A 188 -20.60 -6.71 -16.35
C GLU A 188 -20.87 -5.50 -15.44
N PHE A 189 -20.25 -5.43 -14.28
CA PHE A 189 -20.42 -4.30 -13.34
C PHE A 189 -19.82 -3.00 -13.85
N ILE A 190 -18.68 -3.04 -14.55
CA ILE A 190 -18.10 -1.83 -15.13
C ILE A 190 -18.99 -1.27 -16.23
N ASN A 191 -19.69 -2.11 -16.98
CA ASN A 191 -20.65 -1.68 -17.98
C ASN A 191 -21.88 -1.07 -17.31
N GLN A 192 -22.48 -1.74 -16.34
CA GLN A 192 -23.68 -1.27 -15.63
C GLN A 192 -23.44 0.04 -14.90
N LYS A 193 -22.27 0.20 -14.22
CA LYS A 193 -22.00 1.38 -13.40
C LYS A 193 -21.43 2.56 -14.18
N PHE A 194 -20.62 2.32 -15.21
CA PHE A 194 -19.80 3.35 -15.85
C PHE A 194 -19.92 3.35 -17.38
N GLY A 195 -20.70 2.45 -17.96
CA GLY A 195 -20.83 2.30 -19.41
C GLY A 195 -19.48 1.98 -20.08
N LEU A 196 -18.65 1.15 -19.42
CA LEU A 196 -17.36 0.69 -19.92
C LEU A 196 -17.49 -0.66 -20.58
N THR A 197 -16.82 -0.82 -21.72
CA THR A 197 -16.72 -2.10 -22.44
C THR A 197 -15.25 -2.44 -22.64
N LYS A 198 -14.98 -3.67 -23.08
CA LYS A 198 -13.61 -4.11 -23.36
C LYS A 198 -12.90 -3.14 -24.31
N ASP A 199 -11.65 -2.84 -24.01
CA ASP A 199 -10.78 -1.94 -24.76
C ASP A 199 -11.28 -0.49 -24.93
N SER A 200 -12.35 -0.09 -24.22
CA SER A 200 -12.92 1.26 -24.31
C SER A 200 -12.27 2.31 -23.42
N TYR A 201 -11.29 1.93 -22.59
CA TYR A 201 -10.70 2.86 -21.63
C TYR A 201 -9.23 2.59 -21.32
N ILE A 202 -8.56 3.67 -20.89
CA ILE A 202 -7.24 3.69 -20.27
C ILE A 202 -7.45 3.64 -18.78
N LEU A 203 -6.76 2.73 -18.07
CA LEU A 203 -6.92 2.53 -16.63
C LEU A 203 -5.73 3.09 -15.85
N PHE A 204 -6.00 3.90 -14.85
CA PHE A 204 -5.14 4.14 -13.70
C PHE A 204 -5.78 3.51 -12.46
N LEU A 205 -4.98 2.81 -11.65
CA LEU A 205 -5.44 2.27 -10.37
C LEU A 205 -4.39 2.49 -9.28
N GLY A 206 -4.80 3.14 -8.18
CA GLY A 206 -3.92 3.41 -7.05
C GLY A 206 -4.45 4.48 -6.11
N ARG A 207 -3.64 4.84 -5.10
CA ARG A 207 -3.99 5.95 -4.22
C ARG A 207 -3.93 7.27 -4.96
N LEU A 208 -4.88 8.16 -4.69
CA LEU A 208 -4.92 9.49 -5.30
C LEU A 208 -4.07 10.46 -4.47
N VAL A 209 -2.76 10.41 -4.69
CA VAL A 209 -1.73 11.23 -4.03
C VAL A 209 -0.81 11.88 -5.05
N PRO A 210 -0.19 13.04 -4.75
CA PRO A 210 0.60 13.81 -5.72
C PRO A 210 1.69 13.00 -6.42
N GLU A 211 2.41 12.16 -5.69
CA GLU A 211 3.51 11.34 -6.21
C GLU A 211 3.08 10.28 -7.24
N LYS A 212 1.77 10.05 -7.43
CA LYS A 212 1.24 9.16 -8.47
C LYS A 212 1.06 9.82 -9.85
N GLY A 213 1.34 11.12 -9.98
CA GLY A 213 1.42 11.82 -11.26
C GLY A 213 0.10 11.98 -12.01
N LEU A 214 -1.06 11.83 -11.34
CA LEU A 214 -2.38 11.95 -11.96
C LEU A 214 -2.62 13.30 -12.61
N GLN A 215 -2.05 14.37 -12.07
CA GLN A 215 -2.11 15.72 -12.65
C GLN A 215 -1.46 15.78 -14.04
N TYR A 216 -0.41 15.00 -14.29
CA TYR A 216 0.22 14.89 -15.62
C TYR A 216 -0.65 14.08 -16.57
N LEU A 217 -1.18 12.96 -16.09
CA LEU A 217 -2.02 12.06 -16.87
C LEU A 217 -3.30 12.76 -17.37
N ILE A 218 -4.01 13.47 -16.49
CA ILE A 218 -5.23 14.21 -16.84
C ILE A 218 -4.91 15.28 -17.89
N LYS A 219 -3.85 16.07 -17.70
CA LYS A 219 -3.46 17.12 -18.64
C LYS A 219 -3.10 16.51 -20.01
N ALA A 220 -2.31 15.46 -20.04
CA ALA A 220 -1.93 14.78 -21.27
C ALA A 220 -3.15 14.16 -21.97
N PHE A 221 -4.02 13.48 -21.23
CA PHE A 221 -5.21 12.83 -21.78
C PHE A 221 -6.17 13.83 -22.45
N LYS A 222 -6.36 15.02 -21.89
CA LYS A 222 -7.21 16.08 -22.48
C LYS A 222 -6.75 16.50 -23.88
N SER A 223 -5.48 16.38 -24.21
CA SER A 223 -4.94 16.69 -25.53
C SER A 223 -4.95 15.51 -26.52
N VAL A 224 -5.30 14.30 -26.06
CA VAL A 224 -5.36 13.12 -26.92
C VAL A 224 -6.72 13.07 -27.63
N ASN A 225 -6.67 13.00 -28.97
CA ASN A 225 -7.86 12.78 -29.78
C ASN A 225 -8.23 11.28 -29.79
N THR A 226 -9.17 10.90 -28.95
CA THR A 226 -9.63 9.51 -28.78
C THR A 226 -11.04 9.47 -28.21
N GLU A 227 -11.79 8.45 -28.61
CA GLU A 227 -13.11 8.12 -28.01
C GLU A 227 -12.98 7.30 -26.72
N LYS A 228 -11.79 6.82 -26.40
CA LYS A 228 -11.56 6.05 -25.15
C LYS A 228 -11.71 6.93 -23.93
N LYS A 229 -12.16 6.31 -22.84
CA LYS A 229 -12.28 6.97 -21.54
C LYS A 229 -11.00 6.86 -20.74
N LEU A 230 -10.73 7.80 -19.83
CA LEU A 230 -9.72 7.67 -18.80
C LEU A 230 -10.41 7.30 -17.50
N VAL A 231 -10.14 6.11 -16.98
CA VAL A 231 -10.71 5.61 -15.73
C VAL A 231 -9.67 5.73 -14.63
N ILE A 232 -9.99 6.53 -13.61
CA ILE A 232 -9.16 6.76 -12.43
C ILE A 232 -9.81 6.05 -11.25
N ALA A 233 -9.27 4.88 -10.91
CA ALA A 233 -9.77 4.03 -9.84
C ALA A 233 -8.90 4.17 -8.59
N GLY A 234 -9.55 4.41 -7.44
CA GLY A 234 -8.91 4.51 -6.14
C GLY A 234 -9.41 5.66 -5.29
N GLY A 235 -8.85 5.76 -4.11
CA GLY A 235 -9.16 6.79 -3.13
C GLY A 235 -7.93 7.21 -2.32
N SER A 236 -8.14 8.07 -1.33
CA SER A 236 -7.11 8.44 -0.36
C SER A 236 -7.75 8.82 0.97
N SER A 237 -7.04 8.58 2.05
CA SER A 237 -7.48 8.94 3.42
C SER A 237 -6.96 10.30 3.90
N ASP A 238 -6.01 10.91 3.18
CA ASP A 238 -5.24 12.05 3.70
C ASP A 238 -5.12 13.21 2.68
N THR A 239 -5.73 13.12 1.51
CA THR A 239 -5.51 14.05 0.37
C THR A 239 -6.80 14.52 -0.29
N ASP A 240 -7.85 14.81 0.50
CA ASP A 240 -9.14 15.28 -0.02
C ASP A 240 -9.02 16.56 -0.85
N SER A 241 -8.10 17.46 -0.49
CA SER A 241 -7.83 18.68 -1.27
C SER A 241 -7.26 18.36 -2.65
N PHE A 242 -6.35 17.39 -2.73
CA PHE A 242 -5.76 16.96 -3.99
C PHE A 242 -6.78 16.24 -4.89
N ILE A 243 -7.66 15.43 -4.30
CA ILE A 243 -8.75 14.79 -5.04
C ILE A 243 -9.70 15.86 -5.64
N LYS A 244 -10.01 16.92 -4.89
CA LYS A 244 -10.80 18.04 -5.40
C LYS A 244 -10.10 18.76 -6.56
N GLU A 245 -8.79 18.98 -6.44
CA GLU A 245 -7.96 19.56 -7.51
C GLU A 245 -7.97 18.70 -8.78
N LEU A 246 -7.80 17.38 -8.66
CA LEU A 246 -7.88 16.46 -9.80
C LEU A 246 -9.26 16.47 -10.47
N LYS A 247 -10.33 16.50 -9.69
CA LYS A 247 -11.71 16.58 -10.23
C LYS A 247 -11.95 17.90 -10.95
N GLU A 248 -11.44 19.01 -10.40
CA GLU A 248 -11.54 20.32 -11.06
C GLU A 248 -10.75 20.35 -12.37
N LEU A 249 -9.54 19.77 -12.39
CA LEU A 249 -8.72 19.64 -13.60
C LEU A 249 -9.41 18.79 -14.69
N ALA A 250 -10.22 17.81 -14.28
CA ALA A 250 -10.94 16.90 -15.18
C ALA A 250 -12.33 17.42 -15.60
N ARG A 251 -12.84 18.49 -14.96
CA ARG A 251 -14.26 18.92 -15.05
C ARG A 251 -14.79 19.08 -16.47
N ASP A 252 -13.97 19.59 -17.38
CA ASP A 252 -14.40 19.92 -18.75
C ASP A 252 -14.29 18.74 -19.72
N ASP A 253 -13.86 17.56 -19.27
CA ASP A 253 -13.71 16.37 -20.11
C ASP A 253 -14.52 15.19 -19.56
N GLN A 254 -15.68 14.95 -20.16
CA GLN A 254 -16.60 13.88 -19.73
C GLN A 254 -16.04 12.47 -19.99
N ARG A 255 -14.93 12.33 -20.69
CA ARG A 255 -14.27 11.04 -20.90
C ARG A 255 -13.50 10.59 -19.64
N ILE A 256 -13.29 11.48 -18.65
CA ILE A 256 -12.54 11.17 -17.42
C ILE A 256 -13.51 10.74 -16.32
N ILE A 257 -13.35 9.50 -15.88
CA ILE A 257 -14.23 8.85 -14.88
C ILE A 257 -13.44 8.55 -13.61
N PHE A 258 -13.94 9.04 -12.47
CA PHE A 258 -13.45 8.66 -11.15
C PHE A 258 -14.38 7.60 -10.56
N THR A 259 -13.88 6.37 -10.34
CA THR A 259 -14.70 5.29 -9.80
C THR A 259 -14.79 5.31 -8.27
N GLY A 260 -13.86 6.02 -7.60
CA GLY A 260 -13.62 5.85 -6.17
C GLY A 260 -12.87 4.55 -5.88
N PHE A 261 -12.88 4.11 -4.62
CA PHE A 261 -12.25 2.86 -4.21
C PHE A 261 -12.98 1.67 -4.83
N VAL A 262 -12.23 0.70 -5.34
CA VAL A 262 -12.73 -0.51 -5.99
C VAL A 262 -12.03 -1.76 -5.45
N GLN A 263 -12.77 -2.86 -5.34
CA GLN A 263 -12.24 -4.18 -4.98
C GLN A 263 -13.13 -5.31 -5.50
N GLY A 264 -12.68 -6.57 -5.34
CA GLY A 264 -13.42 -7.75 -5.78
C GLY A 264 -13.68 -7.76 -7.27
N GLN A 265 -14.84 -8.26 -7.69
CA GLN A 265 -15.18 -8.44 -9.09
C GLN A 265 -15.06 -7.15 -9.93
N LEU A 266 -15.43 -6.00 -9.38
CA LEU A 266 -15.32 -4.73 -10.09
C LEU A 266 -13.84 -4.38 -10.41
N LEU A 267 -12.92 -4.70 -9.49
CA LEU A 267 -11.48 -4.53 -9.70
C LEU A 267 -10.96 -5.49 -10.79
N ASP A 268 -11.39 -6.77 -10.72
CA ASP A 268 -11.00 -7.79 -11.70
C ASP A 268 -11.48 -7.42 -13.10
N GLU A 269 -12.72 -6.92 -13.22
CA GLU A 269 -13.28 -6.46 -14.50
C GLU A 269 -12.51 -5.25 -15.05
N LEU A 270 -12.13 -4.30 -14.19
CA LEU A 270 -11.35 -3.12 -14.61
C LEU A 270 -9.98 -3.51 -15.17
N TYR A 271 -9.28 -4.46 -14.56
CA TYR A 271 -8.01 -4.93 -15.11
C TYR A 271 -8.21 -5.79 -16.36
N SER A 272 -9.23 -6.67 -16.37
CA SER A 272 -9.46 -7.62 -17.47
C SER A 272 -9.83 -6.97 -18.79
N ASN A 273 -10.44 -5.78 -18.77
CA ASN A 273 -11.03 -5.14 -19.95
C ASN A 273 -10.39 -3.80 -20.32
N ALA A 274 -9.32 -3.39 -19.63
CA ALA A 274 -8.62 -2.15 -19.95
C ALA A 274 -7.87 -2.27 -21.28
N TYR A 275 -7.89 -1.22 -22.09
CA TYR A 275 -7.09 -1.10 -23.31
C TYR A 275 -5.60 -0.98 -22.97
N ILE A 276 -5.29 -0.12 -22.03
CA ILE A 276 -3.93 0.13 -21.51
C ILE A 276 -4.02 0.45 -20.02
N TYR A 277 -3.08 -0.04 -19.23
CA TYR A 277 -2.86 0.40 -17.86
C TYR A 277 -1.79 1.50 -17.83
N THR A 278 -1.98 2.55 -17.01
CA THR A 278 -0.99 3.63 -16.91
C THR A 278 -0.64 3.93 -15.46
N LEU A 279 0.67 4.14 -15.20
CA LEU A 279 1.21 4.51 -13.90
C LEU A 279 2.29 5.60 -14.04
N PRO A 280 1.89 6.88 -14.10
CA PRO A 280 2.80 8.01 -14.30
C PRO A 280 3.45 8.50 -13.00
N SER A 281 3.85 7.59 -12.12
CA SER A 281 4.34 7.92 -10.79
C SER A 281 5.72 8.57 -10.81
N ASP A 282 5.94 9.55 -9.95
CA ASP A 282 7.25 10.16 -9.71
C ASP A 282 8.11 9.30 -8.77
N LEU A 283 7.45 8.51 -7.90
CA LEU A 283 8.12 7.67 -6.90
C LEU A 283 7.29 6.43 -6.59
N GLU A 284 7.96 5.28 -6.57
CA GLU A 284 7.39 3.99 -6.14
C GLU A 284 8.34 3.25 -5.21
N GLY A 285 7.84 2.23 -4.52
CA GLY A 285 8.69 1.24 -3.85
C GLY A 285 8.74 -0.05 -4.66
N MET A 286 7.57 -0.68 -4.81
CA MET A 286 7.28 -1.78 -5.73
C MET A 286 5.76 -1.75 -5.98
N PRO A 287 5.30 -1.20 -7.08
CA PRO A 287 3.88 -0.88 -7.29
C PRO A 287 3.06 -2.14 -7.57
N LEU A 288 2.28 -2.58 -6.57
CA LEU A 288 1.41 -3.76 -6.70
C LEU A 288 0.40 -3.61 -7.83
N SER A 289 -0.15 -2.42 -8.03
CA SER A 289 -1.13 -2.19 -9.09
C SER A 289 -0.54 -2.38 -10.50
N LEU A 290 0.75 -2.12 -10.68
CA LEU A 290 1.47 -2.44 -11.93
C LEU A 290 1.66 -3.95 -12.08
N LEU A 291 2.09 -4.64 -11.02
CA LEU A 291 2.24 -6.09 -11.03
C LEU A 291 0.90 -6.79 -11.28
N GLU A 292 -0.18 -6.29 -10.67
CA GLU A 292 -1.53 -6.77 -10.93
C GLU A 292 -1.90 -6.54 -12.40
N ALA A 293 -1.74 -5.33 -12.94
CA ALA A 293 -2.02 -5.04 -14.36
C ALA A 293 -1.26 -5.97 -15.30
N MET A 294 0.04 -6.19 -15.05
CA MET A 294 0.85 -7.13 -15.84
C MET A 294 0.33 -8.57 -15.73
N SER A 295 -0.13 -9.00 -14.56
CA SER A 295 -0.68 -10.34 -14.36
C SER A 295 -1.97 -10.57 -15.16
N TYR A 296 -2.79 -9.52 -15.36
CA TYR A 296 -3.97 -9.54 -16.23
C TYR A 296 -3.63 -9.47 -17.73
N GLY A 297 -2.36 -9.32 -18.09
CA GLY A 297 -1.90 -9.21 -19.48
C GLY A 297 -2.08 -7.82 -20.09
N ASN A 298 -2.26 -6.79 -19.27
CA ASN A 298 -2.38 -5.41 -19.78
C ASN A 298 -1.08 -4.93 -20.40
N CYS A 299 -1.19 -4.18 -21.51
CA CYS A 299 -0.14 -3.27 -21.94
C CYS A 299 0.01 -2.16 -20.89
N CYS A 300 1.23 -1.92 -20.40
CA CYS A 300 1.49 -0.97 -19.32
C CYS A 300 2.32 0.21 -19.85
N LEU A 301 1.80 1.42 -19.67
CA LEU A 301 2.51 2.68 -19.88
C LEU A 301 2.91 3.25 -18.53
N VAL A 302 4.20 3.30 -18.23
CA VAL A 302 4.71 3.68 -16.91
C VAL A 302 5.79 4.76 -17.02
N SER A 303 6.05 5.44 -15.90
CA SER A 303 7.20 6.36 -15.80
C SER A 303 8.51 5.58 -15.88
N ASP A 304 9.53 6.22 -16.47
CA ASP A 304 10.91 5.73 -16.56
C ASP A 304 11.63 5.94 -15.21
N ILE A 305 11.17 5.20 -14.18
CA ILE A 305 11.79 5.14 -12.86
C ILE A 305 12.19 3.70 -12.54
N PRO A 306 13.25 3.47 -11.74
CA PRO A 306 13.81 2.13 -11.51
C PRO A 306 12.81 1.09 -10.97
N GLU A 307 11.79 1.54 -10.24
CA GLU A 307 10.79 0.68 -9.64
C GLU A 307 9.67 0.26 -10.60
N CYS A 308 9.63 0.83 -11.82
CA CYS A 308 8.63 0.55 -12.85
C CYS A 308 9.18 -0.17 -14.09
N ILE A 309 10.52 -0.34 -14.17
CA ILE A 309 11.24 -0.96 -15.32
C ILE A 309 11.83 -2.31 -14.98
#